data_f4ee8b5e6559b610bcdf232830ac33ae
#
_entry.id   f4ee8b5e6559b610bcdf232830ac33ae
#
_cell.length_a   1.000
_cell.length_b   1.000
_cell.length_c   1.000
_cell.angle_alpha   90.00
_cell.angle_beta   90.00
_cell.angle_gamma   90.00
#
_symmetry.space_group_name_H-M   'P 1'
#
loop_
_entity.id
_entity.type
_entity.pdbx_description
1 polymer ?
#
loop_
_entity_poly.entity_id
_entity_poly.type
_entity_poly.pdbx_seq_one_letter_code
_entity_poly.pdbx_strand_id
1 'polypeptide(L)'
;MITPKRQKATSMRYGYFDDKAREYVIDRPDTPAPWVNYLGSPAYGAIISNNAGGYSFERSGANGRILRYVFNQFDQPGRYIYLRDDESGDFWSASWQPVAKDLNDYQVKCCHGMGYTRMEASYAGISSKAVYYVPQGKAYEVWALTVTNDSDRDRSLTLTGYAEFTNHSNYEQDQVNLQYSLFIGRTVFEGNRITQQIHGNLDALAQGEDVDDKTVTERFFGLAGAPVSSYCGDKTAFLGAYHGYGNPQGVAAGDLGNLESYNENSCGALSCKVKLAPGESKTILFATGMKPSAQAAAILAGYTDPAAQVQQEVDALKAEWYSRFSHLQVETPDPAFNTMLNTWNAYNCFITFIWSRAASLIYCGLRNGYGYRDTVQDIQGIIHLEPEMACEKIRFMLSAQVDNGGGLPLVKFTHNPGHEDTPDDPSYVKETGHPAYRADDALWLFPTVYKYVAESGNLAFLDEVIPFANRDQGTVYEHLKRAVEFSLNHLGPHGLPAGLYADWNDCLRLGANGESAFVAFQFYYACLLYTSPSPRDY
;
A
#
# COMPACT_ATOMS: atom_id res chain seq x y z
N MET A 1 45.30 -22.89 0.36
CA MET A 1 44.09 -22.04 0.29
C MET A 1 43.65 -21.97 -1.17
N ILE A 2 42.59 -22.69 -1.52
CA ILE A 2 42.06 -22.72 -2.88
C ILE A 2 41.01 -21.60 -2.94
N THR A 3 41.33 -20.52 -3.64
CA THR A 3 40.39 -19.43 -3.91
C THR A 3 39.32 -19.96 -4.88
N PRO A 4 38.01 -19.93 -4.53
CA PRO A 4 37.01 -20.36 -5.49
C PRO A 4 36.97 -19.36 -6.65
N LYS A 5 37.17 -19.87 -7.89
CA LYS A 5 36.92 -19.10 -9.10
C LYS A 5 35.49 -18.57 -9.06
N ARG A 6 35.32 -17.24 -8.94
CA ARG A 6 34.06 -16.58 -9.22
C ARG A 6 33.62 -16.97 -10.64
N GLN A 7 32.64 -17.83 -10.76
CA GLN A 7 31.88 -17.94 -12.00
C GLN A 7 31.37 -16.55 -12.33
N LYS A 8 31.66 -16.05 -13.53
CA LYS A 8 30.98 -14.85 -14.06
C LYS A 8 29.49 -15.14 -13.98
N ALA A 9 28.79 -14.42 -13.13
CA ALA A 9 27.35 -14.42 -13.14
C ALA A 9 26.93 -13.97 -14.53
N THR A 10 26.45 -14.89 -15.35
CA THR A 10 25.60 -14.54 -16.48
C THR A 10 24.46 -13.72 -15.86
N SER A 11 24.27 -12.48 -16.32
CA SER A 11 23.20 -11.62 -15.84
C SER A 11 21.88 -12.36 -16.03
N MET A 12 21.31 -12.93 -14.96
CA MET A 12 20.00 -13.55 -15.04
C MET A 12 18.98 -12.43 -15.21
N ARG A 13 18.39 -12.38 -16.38
CA ARG A 13 17.28 -11.48 -16.66
C ARG A 13 16.00 -12.11 -16.12
N TYR A 14 15.26 -11.41 -15.28
CA TYR A 14 13.98 -11.85 -14.72
C TYR A 14 12.77 -11.19 -15.40
N GLY A 15 12.99 -10.11 -16.16
CA GLY A 15 11.93 -9.38 -16.82
C GLY A 15 12.45 -8.23 -17.69
N TYR A 16 11.51 -7.44 -18.20
CA TYR A 16 11.77 -6.31 -19.10
C TYR A 16 10.64 -5.29 -19.06
N PHE A 17 10.92 -4.05 -19.49
CA PHE A 17 9.91 -3.03 -19.70
C PHE A 17 9.24 -3.23 -21.06
N ASP A 18 7.91 -3.33 -21.06
CA ASP A 18 7.07 -3.20 -22.25
C ASP A 18 6.57 -1.76 -22.34
N ASP A 19 7.28 -0.93 -23.08
CA ASP A 19 6.99 0.50 -23.19
C ASP A 19 5.64 0.77 -23.85
N LYS A 20 5.22 -0.11 -24.76
CA LYS A 20 3.94 0.02 -25.45
C LYS A 20 2.75 -0.23 -24.52
N ALA A 21 2.86 -1.25 -23.68
CA ALA A 21 1.85 -1.57 -22.69
C ALA A 21 2.00 -0.72 -21.41
N ARG A 22 3.16 -0.05 -21.22
CA ARG A 22 3.58 0.58 -19.96
C ARG A 22 3.49 -0.39 -18.81
N GLU A 23 4.03 -1.58 -19.00
CA GLU A 23 4.10 -2.66 -18.03
C GLU A 23 5.56 -3.06 -17.79
N TYR A 24 5.87 -3.49 -16.57
CA TYR A 24 7.07 -4.25 -16.29
C TYR A 24 6.70 -5.74 -16.30
N VAL A 25 7.25 -6.47 -17.25
CA VAL A 25 6.95 -7.90 -17.45
C VAL A 25 8.02 -8.73 -16.75
N ILE A 26 7.59 -9.58 -15.83
CA ILE A 26 8.42 -10.57 -15.13
C ILE A 26 8.10 -11.93 -15.76
N ASP A 27 9.06 -12.50 -16.47
CA ASP A 27 8.92 -13.76 -17.21
C ASP A 27 9.46 -14.99 -16.45
N ARG A 28 9.96 -14.76 -15.23
CA ARG A 28 10.42 -15.77 -14.28
C ARG A 28 9.87 -15.47 -12.88
N PRO A 29 9.02 -16.32 -12.30
CA PRO A 29 8.39 -16.04 -11.01
C PRO A 29 9.35 -16.20 -9.82
N ASP A 30 10.47 -16.93 -10.00
CA ASP A 30 11.52 -17.22 -9.01
C ASP A 30 12.50 -16.04 -8.84
N THR A 31 11.99 -14.83 -8.73
CA THR A 31 12.76 -13.61 -8.47
C THR A 31 13.51 -13.71 -7.14
N PRO A 32 14.69 -13.04 -6.98
CA PRO A 32 15.52 -13.15 -5.77
C PRO A 32 14.87 -12.56 -4.51
N ALA A 33 13.83 -11.77 -4.68
CA ALA A 33 12.96 -11.21 -3.66
C ALA A 33 11.59 -10.94 -4.27
N PRO A 34 10.52 -10.75 -3.49
CA PRO A 34 9.23 -10.31 -4.03
C PRO A 34 9.39 -8.97 -4.75
N TRP A 35 9.03 -8.92 -6.04
CA TRP A 35 8.97 -7.69 -6.81
C TRP A 35 7.54 -7.19 -6.82
N VAL A 36 7.34 -5.97 -6.32
CA VAL A 36 6.01 -5.51 -5.94
C VAL A 36 5.49 -4.42 -6.86
N ASN A 37 4.18 -4.34 -6.91
CA ASN A 37 3.40 -3.25 -7.46
C ASN A 37 2.39 -2.75 -6.43
N TYR A 38 1.83 -1.59 -6.69
CA TYR A 38 0.82 -0.96 -5.86
C TYR A 38 -0.52 -0.95 -6.57
N LEU A 39 -1.59 -1.18 -5.80
CA LEU A 39 -2.96 -1.08 -6.27
C LEU A 39 -3.69 -0.05 -5.42
N GLY A 40 -4.66 0.65 -6.01
CA GLY A 40 -5.57 1.46 -5.23
C GLY A 40 -5.49 2.96 -5.44
N SER A 41 -6.04 3.64 -4.47
CA SER A 41 -6.29 5.08 -4.42
C SER A 41 -5.86 5.62 -3.06
N PRO A 42 -5.97 6.94 -2.80
CA PRO A 42 -5.72 7.48 -1.47
C PRO A 42 -6.58 6.84 -0.36
N ALA A 43 -7.79 6.37 -0.69
CA ALA A 43 -8.70 5.76 0.30
C ALA A 43 -8.45 4.26 0.53
N TYR A 44 -7.87 3.56 -0.45
CA TYR A 44 -7.61 2.12 -0.39
C TYR A 44 -6.24 1.82 -0.98
N GLY A 45 -5.36 1.25 -0.17
CA GLY A 45 -4.02 0.89 -0.57
C GLY A 45 -3.79 -0.62 -0.56
N ALA A 46 -3.07 -1.11 -1.55
CA ALA A 46 -2.64 -2.50 -1.60
C ALA A 46 -1.25 -2.64 -2.21
N ILE A 47 -0.48 -3.57 -1.67
CA ILE A 47 0.80 -4.02 -2.22
C ILE A 47 0.62 -5.45 -2.68
N ILE A 48 1.04 -5.74 -3.92
CA ILE A 48 1.01 -7.07 -4.50
C ILE A 48 2.37 -7.42 -5.08
N SER A 49 2.86 -8.62 -4.80
CA SER A 49 4.08 -9.13 -5.41
C SER A 49 3.82 -9.83 -6.74
N ASN A 50 4.90 -10.16 -7.44
CA ASN A 50 4.85 -11.00 -8.65
C ASN A 50 4.33 -12.43 -8.40
N ASN A 51 4.16 -12.82 -7.15
CA ASN A 51 3.58 -14.10 -6.71
C ASN A 51 2.27 -13.94 -5.93
N ALA A 52 1.61 -12.80 -6.09
CA ALA A 52 0.36 -12.43 -5.42
C ALA A 52 0.44 -12.27 -3.88
N GLY A 53 1.64 -12.28 -3.30
CA GLY A 53 1.85 -11.93 -1.89
C GLY A 53 1.54 -10.46 -1.61
N GLY A 54 1.49 -10.10 -0.34
CA GLY A 54 1.25 -8.72 0.08
C GLY A 54 -0.07 -8.52 0.82
N TYR A 55 -0.45 -7.27 1.05
CA TYR A 55 -1.58 -6.90 1.89
C TYR A 55 -2.39 -5.74 1.32
N SER A 56 -3.53 -5.47 1.95
CA SER A 56 -4.35 -4.30 1.67
C SER A 56 -4.88 -3.64 2.94
N PHE A 57 -5.26 -2.37 2.80
CA PHE A 57 -5.80 -1.58 3.89
C PHE A 57 -6.71 -0.46 3.37
N GLU A 58 -7.64 -0.03 4.20
CA GLU A 58 -8.43 1.19 4.02
C GLU A 58 -7.92 2.27 4.97
N ARG A 59 -7.62 3.46 4.47
CA ARG A 59 -7.05 4.62 5.17
C ARG A 59 -5.65 4.41 5.73
N SER A 60 -5.43 3.46 6.61
CA SER A 60 -4.18 3.23 7.32
C SER A 60 -3.79 1.76 7.31
N GLY A 61 -2.56 1.45 6.94
CA GLY A 61 -2.01 0.10 7.05
C GLY A 61 -1.92 -0.42 8.49
N ALA A 62 -1.81 0.48 9.48
CA ALA A 62 -1.76 0.14 10.89
C ALA A 62 -3.15 -0.13 11.48
N ASN A 63 -4.15 0.72 11.16
CA ASN A 63 -5.49 0.69 11.79
C ASN A 63 -6.62 0.41 10.80
N GLY A 64 -6.33 0.04 9.59
CA GLY A 64 -7.30 -0.28 8.53
C GLY A 64 -6.94 -1.52 7.75
N ARG A 65 -6.08 -2.39 8.31
CA ARG A 65 -5.61 -3.59 7.63
C ARG A 65 -6.76 -4.52 7.31
N ILE A 66 -6.78 -5.01 6.07
CA ILE A 66 -7.78 -5.95 5.57
C ILE A 66 -7.16 -7.34 5.43
N LEU A 67 -6.14 -7.45 4.60
CA LEU A 67 -5.43 -8.70 4.37
C LEU A 67 -4.17 -8.77 5.22
N ARG A 68 -3.95 -9.93 5.82
CA ARG A 68 -2.75 -10.23 6.61
C ARG A 68 -1.56 -10.44 5.69
N TYR A 69 -0.42 -9.94 6.11
CA TYR A 69 0.88 -10.25 5.54
C TYR A 69 1.96 -9.98 6.58
N VAL A 70 2.87 -10.89 6.73
CA VAL A 70 4.08 -10.73 7.53
C VAL A 70 5.27 -10.89 6.60
N PHE A 71 6.22 -9.94 6.62
CA PHE A 71 7.42 -10.05 5.79
C PHE A 71 8.18 -11.35 6.09
N ASN A 72 8.28 -12.23 5.10
CA ASN A 72 8.90 -13.53 5.21
C ASN A 72 9.46 -13.99 3.85
N GLN A 73 10.32 -14.99 3.90
CA GLN A 73 11.01 -15.53 2.72
C GLN A 73 10.10 -16.28 1.73
N PHE A 74 8.87 -16.63 2.14
CA PHE A 74 7.91 -17.34 1.29
C PHE A 74 6.91 -16.40 0.62
N ASP A 75 6.96 -15.10 0.93
CA ASP A 75 6.02 -14.10 0.43
C ASP A 75 4.54 -14.44 0.72
N GLN A 76 4.26 -14.85 1.96
CA GLN A 76 2.96 -15.38 2.40
C GLN A 76 2.41 -14.65 3.62
N PRO A 77 1.06 -14.65 3.80
CA PRO A 77 0.03 -15.05 2.85
C PRO A 77 -0.15 -14.06 1.69
N GLY A 78 -0.98 -14.42 0.73
CA GLY A 78 -1.25 -13.61 -0.47
C GLY A 78 -2.69 -13.74 -0.95
N ARG A 79 -2.93 -13.18 -2.13
CA ARG A 79 -4.21 -13.23 -2.87
C ARG A 79 -4.23 -14.48 -3.72
N TYR A 80 -4.54 -15.63 -3.12
CA TYR A 80 -4.39 -16.88 -3.81
C TYR A 80 -5.66 -17.28 -4.56
N ILE A 81 -5.49 -17.70 -5.82
CA ILE A 81 -6.52 -18.36 -6.61
C ILE A 81 -5.97 -19.72 -7.03
N TYR A 82 -6.57 -20.78 -6.49
CA TYR A 82 -6.23 -22.15 -6.81
C TYR A 82 -7.14 -22.66 -7.92
N LEU A 83 -6.56 -23.42 -8.84
CA LEU A 83 -7.25 -24.16 -9.87
C LEU A 83 -7.04 -25.65 -9.60
N ARG A 84 -8.11 -26.42 -9.51
CA ARG A 84 -8.05 -27.87 -9.32
C ARG A 84 -8.76 -28.56 -10.49
N ASP A 85 -8.08 -29.50 -11.10
CA ASP A 85 -8.67 -30.41 -12.07
C ASP A 85 -9.44 -31.49 -11.30
N ASP A 86 -10.76 -31.57 -11.50
CA ASP A 86 -11.63 -32.47 -10.76
C ASP A 86 -11.49 -33.93 -11.20
N GLU A 87 -10.94 -34.20 -12.39
CA GLU A 87 -10.71 -35.55 -12.87
C GLU A 87 -9.43 -36.15 -12.27
N SER A 88 -8.33 -35.44 -12.33
CA SER A 88 -7.04 -35.90 -11.82
C SER A 88 -6.85 -35.66 -10.32
N GLY A 89 -7.55 -34.67 -9.76
CA GLY A 89 -7.34 -34.16 -8.41
C GLY A 89 -6.11 -33.29 -8.27
N ASP A 90 -5.36 -33.04 -9.35
CA ASP A 90 -4.20 -32.17 -9.34
C ASP A 90 -4.63 -30.71 -9.26
N PHE A 91 -3.83 -29.88 -8.58
CA PHE A 91 -4.14 -28.46 -8.41
C PHE A 91 -2.87 -27.58 -8.46
N TRP A 92 -3.07 -26.32 -8.83
CA TRP A 92 -2.02 -25.31 -8.96
C TRP A 92 -2.57 -23.92 -8.61
N SER A 93 -1.71 -22.92 -8.58
CA SER A 93 -2.10 -21.53 -8.34
C SER A 93 -2.00 -20.70 -9.62
N ALA A 94 -2.88 -19.72 -9.80
CA ALA A 94 -2.81 -18.76 -10.91
C ALA A 94 -1.55 -17.88 -10.88
N SER A 95 -0.92 -17.74 -9.72
CA SER A 95 0.25 -16.89 -9.44
C SER A 95 1.57 -17.66 -9.27
N TRP A 96 1.66 -18.93 -9.63
CA TRP A 96 2.71 -19.89 -9.34
C TRP A 96 2.81 -20.23 -7.83
N GLN A 97 3.19 -19.29 -6.98
CA GLN A 97 3.02 -19.43 -5.53
C GLN A 97 1.51 -19.42 -5.17
N PRO A 98 1.09 -20.10 -4.10
CA PRO A 98 1.90 -20.85 -3.15
C PRO A 98 2.18 -22.31 -3.50
N VAL A 99 1.54 -22.87 -4.53
CA VAL A 99 1.69 -24.31 -4.90
C VAL A 99 3.07 -24.60 -5.50
N ALA A 100 3.61 -23.67 -6.28
CA ALA A 100 4.95 -23.72 -6.87
C ALA A 100 5.22 -24.99 -7.71
N LYS A 101 4.37 -25.22 -8.71
CA LYS A 101 4.62 -26.29 -9.69
C LYS A 101 5.98 -26.15 -10.35
N ASP A 102 6.54 -27.27 -10.83
CA ASP A 102 7.81 -27.27 -11.56
C ASP A 102 7.73 -26.35 -12.79
N LEU A 103 8.67 -25.43 -12.92
CA LEU A 103 8.73 -24.44 -14.01
C LEU A 103 9.04 -25.05 -15.37
N ASN A 104 9.38 -26.33 -15.45
CA ASN A 104 9.45 -27.05 -16.73
C ASN A 104 8.07 -27.34 -17.31
N ASP A 105 7.05 -27.50 -16.46
CA ASP A 105 5.68 -27.85 -16.82
C ASP A 105 4.72 -26.67 -16.66
N TYR A 106 5.07 -25.69 -15.82
CA TYR A 106 4.26 -24.53 -15.50
C TYR A 106 4.88 -23.27 -16.07
N GLN A 107 4.13 -22.60 -16.94
CA GLN A 107 4.56 -21.32 -17.52
C GLN A 107 3.77 -20.20 -16.86
N VAL A 108 4.45 -19.11 -16.52
CA VAL A 108 3.83 -17.91 -15.95
C VAL A 108 4.61 -16.66 -16.32
N LYS A 109 3.90 -15.57 -16.51
CA LYS A 109 4.45 -14.21 -16.50
C LYS A 109 3.58 -13.31 -15.64
N CYS A 110 4.21 -12.39 -14.94
CA CYS A 110 3.55 -11.33 -14.20
C CYS A 110 3.82 -9.99 -14.90
N CYS A 111 2.78 -9.22 -15.14
CA CYS A 111 2.86 -7.90 -15.73
C CYS A 111 2.38 -6.87 -14.69
N HIS A 112 3.30 -6.08 -14.17
CA HIS A 112 2.99 -4.95 -13.30
C HIS A 112 2.73 -3.71 -14.15
N GLY A 113 1.49 -3.24 -14.15
CA GLY A 113 1.08 -1.99 -14.75
C GLY A 113 0.76 -0.94 -13.69
N MET A 114 0.45 0.28 -14.11
CA MET A 114 0.09 1.36 -13.19
C MET A 114 -1.28 1.09 -12.57
N GLY A 115 -1.29 0.77 -11.26
CA GLY A 115 -2.50 0.51 -10.49
C GLY A 115 -3.14 -0.88 -10.69
N TYR A 116 -2.53 -1.76 -11.47
CA TYR A 116 -2.99 -3.15 -11.64
C TYR A 116 -1.82 -4.12 -11.79
N THR A 117 -2.08 -5.39 -11.52
CA THR A 117 -1.15 -6.49 -11.78
C THR A 117 -1.89 -7.61 -12.51
N ARG A 118 -1.29 -8.13 -13.58
CA ARG A 118 -1.84 -9.21 -14.39
C ARG A 118 -0.88 -10.39 -14.38
N MET A 119 -1.40 -11.56 -14.08
CA MET A 119 -0.65 -12.82 -14.11
C MET A 119 -1.26 -13.74 -15.15
N GLU A 120 -0.47 -14.24 -16.06
CA GLU A 120 -0.88 -15.19 -17.10
C GLU A 120 -0.12 -16.48 -16.88
N ALA A 121 -0.82 -17.59 -16.72
CA ALA A 121 -0.22 -18.90 -16.47
C ALA A 121 -0.82 -19.97 -17.36
N SER A 122 -0.02 -21.02 -17.66
CA SER A 122 -0.45 -22.19 -18.40
C SER A 122 0.11 -23.44 -17.75
N TYR A 123 -0.78 -24.39 -17.46
CA TYR A 123 -0.44 -25.68 -16.87
C TYR A 123 -1.48 -26.76 -17.25
N ALA A 124 -1.03 -27.96 -17.56
CA ALA A 124 -1.88 -29.12 -17.81
C ALA A 124 -2.99 -28.91 -18.86
N GLY A 125 -2.75 -28.08 -19.89
CA GLY A 125 -3.72 -27.75 -20.94
C GLY A 125 -4.79 -26.74 -20.52
N ILE A 126 -4.58 -26.03 -19.43
CA ILE A 126 -5.42 -24.93 -18.98
C ILE A 126 -4.58 -23.65 -18.94
N SER A 127 -5.05 -22.60 -19.60
CA SER A 127 -4.52 -21.24 -19.44
C SER A 127 -5.38 -20.43 -18.48
N SER A 128 -4.72 -19.56 -17.72
CA SER A 128 -5.39 -18.65 -16.79
C SER A 128 -4.83 -17.25 -16.91
N LYS A 129 -5.70 -16.25 -16.75
CA LYS A 129 -5.35 -14.83 -16.68
C LYS A 129 -6.00 -14.25 -15.43
N ALA A 130 -5.20 -13.95 -14.42
CA ALA A 130 -5.64 -13.26 -13.21
C ALA A 130 -5.28 -11.78 -13.29
N VAL A 131 -6.23 -10.89 -12.98
CA VAL A 131 -6.03 -9.43 -12.96
C VAL A 131 -6.44 -8.90 -11.58
N TYR A 132 -5.51 -8.25 -10.91
CA TYR A 132 -5.69 -7.67 -9.58
C TYR A 132 -5.66 -6.15 -9.70
N TYR A 133 -6.68 -5.48 -9.19
CA TYR A 133 -6.79 -4.01 -9.24
C TYR A 133 -7.81 -3.50 -8.22
N VAL A 134 -7.77 -2.19 -8.00
CA VAL A 134 -8.80 -1.44 -7.28
C VAL A 134 -9.56 -0.61 -8.30
N PRO A 135 -10.88 -0.78 -8.47
CA PRO A 135 -11.65 0.04 -9.40
C PRO A 135 -11.58 1.52 -9.04
N GLN A 136 -11.57 2.37 -10.05
CA GLN A 136 -11.43 3.82 -9.88
C GLN A 136 -12.46 4.39 -8.90
N GLY A 137 -11.99 5.15 -7.89
CA GLY A 137 -12.83 5.79 -6.88
C GLY A 137 -13.53 4.81 -5.91
N LYS A 138 -13.13 3.54 -5.90
CA LYS A 138 -13.69 2.52 -4.99
C LYS A 138 -12.71 2.19 -3.87
N ALA A 139 -13.25 1.71 -2.76
CA ALA A 139 -12.49 1.21 -1.62
C ALA A 139 -12.74 -0.29 -1.42
N TYR A 140 -12.42 -1.07 -2.44
CA TYR A 140 -12.34 -2.53 -2.46
C TYR A 140 -11.47 -2.97 -3.63
N GLU A 141 -10.86 -4.14 -3.54
CA GLU A 141 -10.08 -4.71 -4.64
C GLU A 141 -10.80 -5.87 -5.32
N VAL A 142 -10.49 -6.08 -6.59
CA VAL A 142 -11.02 -7.12 -7.45
C VAL A 142 -9.88 -8.04 -7.91
N TRP A 143 -10.11 -9.34 -7.84
CA TRP A 143 -9.25 -10.41 -8.36
C TRP A 143 -10.03 -11.16 -9.44
N ALA A 144 -9.92 -10.72 -10.66
CA ALA A 144 -10.62 -11.33 -11.78
C ALA A 144 -9.79 -12.47 -12.36
N LEU A 145 -10.40 -13.64 -12.55
CA LEU A 145 -9.79 -14.82 -13.16
C LEU A 145 -10.55 -15.23 -14.42
N THR A 146 -9.84 -15.24 -15.55
CA THR A 146 -10.31 -15.90 -16.76
C THR A 146 -9.54 -17.20 -16.93
N VAL A 147 -10.25 -18.32 -17.06
CA VAL A 147 -9.68 -19.64 -17.37
C VAL A 147 -10.11 -20.09 -18.75
N THR A 148 -9.20 -20.69 -19.50
CA THR A 148 -9.42 -21.21 -20.85
C THR A 148 -8.98 -22.66 -20.93
N ASN A 149 -9.79 -23.51 -21.54
CA ASN A 149 -9.45 -24.90 -21.83
C ASN A 149 -8.72 -25.00 -23.18
N ASP A 150 -7.40 -25.13 -23.14
CA ASP A 150 -6.56 -25.28 -24.35
C ASP A 150 -6.41 -26.76 -24.79
N SER A 151 -7.02 -27.68 -24.05
CA SER A 151 -7.00 -29.11 -24.39
C SER A 151 -8.09 -29.47 -25.42
N ASP A 152 -8.01 -30.68 -25.95
CA ASP A 152 -8.93 -31.22 -26.94
C ASP A 152 -10.15 -31.97 -26.34
N ARG A 153 -10.33 -31.89 -25.01
CA ARG A 153 -11.40 -32.54 -24.24
C ARG A 153 -12.09 -31.59 -23.28
N ASP A 154 -13.31 -31.94 -22.89
CA ASP A 154 -13.99 -31.20 -21.82
C ASP A 154 -13.20 -31.28 -20.51
N ARG A 155 -13.20 -30.18 -19.77
CA ARG A 155 -12.52 -30.08 -18.46
C ARG A 155 -13.49 -29.61 -17.39
N SER A 156 -13.41 -30.22 -16.23
CA SER A 156 -14.12 -29.79 -15.02
C SER A 156 -13.11 -29.25 -14.01
N LEU A 157 -13.26 -28.01 -13.59
CA LEU A 157 -12.35 -27.38 -12.67
C LEU A 157 -13.11 -26.87 -11.44
N THR A 158 -12.48 -27.00 -10.28
CA THR A 158 -12.85 -26.29 -9.07
C THR A 158 -11.90 -25.10 -8.91
N LEU A 159 -12.44 -23.88 -8.91
CA LEU A 159 -11.70 -22.62 -8.74
C LEU A 159 -11.93 -22.13 -7.31
N THR A 160 -10.84 -21.89 -6.56
CA THR A 160 -10.90 -21.47 -5.14
C THR A 160 -10.12 -20.21 -4.93
N GLY A 161 -10.80 -19.12 -4.52
CA GLY A 161 -10.14 -17.91 -4.02
C GLY A 161 -9.90 -18.02 -2.52
N TYR A 162 -8.75 -17.49 -2.06
CA TYR A 162 -8.36 -17.46 -0.65
C TYR A 162 -7.82 -16.08 -0.26
N ALA A 163 -8.40 -15.50 0.79
CA ALA A 163 -7.97 -14.27 1.44
C ALA A 163 -7.77 -14.52 2.94
N GLU A 164 -6.65 -14.10 3.50
CA GLU A 164 -6.45 -14.17 4.95
C GLU A 164 -6.69 -12.79 5.57
N PHE A 165 -7.70 -12.69 6.43
CA PHE A 165 -8.00 -11.48 7.17
C PHE A 165 -7.09 -11.32 8.39
N THR A 166 -6.84 -10.07 8.79
CA THR A 166 -6.37 -9.81 10.15
C THR A 166 -7.50 -10.01 11.15
N ASN A 167 -7.18 -10.50 12.35
CA ASN A 167 -8.17 -10.70 13.42
C ASN A 167 -8.43 -9.43 14.25
N HIS A 168 -7.68 -8.36 13.97
CA HIS A 168 -7.81 -7.09 14.65
C HIS A 168 -7.67 -5.94 13.64
N SER A 169 -8.31 -4.80 13.88
CA SER A 169 -8.17 -3.62 13.02
C SER A 169 -6.78 -3.02 13.10
N ASN A 170 -6.19 -3.01 14.30
CA ASN A 170 -4.80 -2.63 14.50
C ASN A 170 -3.88 -3.82 14.22
N TYR A 171 -2.98 -3.63 13.26
CA TYR A 171 -2.11 -4.69 12.79
C TYR A 171 -1.07 -5.13 13.84
N GLU A 172 -0.58 -4.23 14.67
CA GLU A 172 0.34 -4.57 15.74
C GLU A 172 -0.33 -5.47 16.79
N GLN A 173 -1.57 -5.13 17.18
CA GLN A 173 -2.36 -5.97 18.09
C GLN A 173 -2.68 -7.33 17.49
N ASP A 174 -2.92 -7.41 16.19
CA ASP A 174 -3.10 -8.68 15.48
C ASP A 174 -1.87 -9.60 15.60
N GLN A 175 -0.67 -9.02 15.64
CA GLN A 175 0.59 -9.78 15.70
C GLN A 175 1.03 -10.15 17.12
N VAL A 176 0.89 -9.24 18.09
CA VAL A 176 1.47 -9.41 19.43
C VAL A 176 0.44 -9.86 20.46
N ASN A 177 -0.84 -9.64 20.23
CA ASN A 177 -1.92 -9.97 21.17
C ASN A 177 -2.90 -11.01 20.61
N LEU A 178 -2.37 -12.09 20.08
CA LEU A 178 -3.12 -13.13 19.39
C LEU A 178 -4.26 -13.71 20.23
N GLN A 179 -4.02 -13.95 21.53
CA GLN A 179 -5.05 -14.46 22.44
C GLN A 179 -6.31 -13.59 22.42
N TYR A 180 -6.13 -12.28 22.46
CA TYR A 180 -7.24 -11.34 22.49
C TYR A 180 -7.91 -11.23 21.12
N SER A 181 -7.13 -11.09 20.05
CA SER A 181 -7.63 -10.90 18.70
C SER A 181 -8.45 -12.10 18.19
N LEU A 182 -8.15 -13.31 18.64
CA LEU A 182 -8.93 -14.50 18.29
C LEU A 182 -10.35 -14.47 18.86
N PHE A 183 -10.56 -13.94 20.08
CA PHE A 183 -11.86 -13.97 20.73
C PHE A 183 -12.87 -12.93 20.24
N ILE A 184 -12.44 -11.92 19.51
CA ILE A 184 -13.31 -10.82 19.04
C ILE A 184 -13.80 -11.01 17.62
N GLY A 185 -13.30 -11.99 16.89
CA GLY A 185 -13.57 -12.22 15.47
C GLY A 185 -14.45 -13.44 15.21
N ARG A 186 -15.28 -13.33 14.19
CA ARG A 186 -16.01 -14.45 13.61
C ARG A 186 -16.19 -14.27 12.12
N THR A 187 -16.50 -15.34 11.38
CA THR A 187 -16.92 -15.26 10.00
C THR A 187 -18.36 -15.74 9.84
N VAL A 188 -19.07 -15.16 8.88
CA VAL A 188 -20.43 -15.53 8.51
C VAL A 188 -20.50 -15.68 6.99
N PHE A 189 -21.11 -16.75 6.50
CA PHE A 189 -21.34 -16.95 5.07
C PHE A 189 -22.75 -16.54 4.68
N GLU A 190 -22.89 -15.71 3.65
CA GLU A 190 -24.17 -15.28 3.12
C GLU A 190 -24.16 -15.30 1.60
N GLY A 191 -24.82 -16.30 1.03
CA GLY A 191 -25.03 -16.45 -0.40
C GLY A 191 -23.76 -16.61 -1.21
N ASN A 192 -23.06 -15.54 -1.52
CA ASN A 192 -21.86 -15.55 -2.35
C ASN A 192 -20.64 -14.87 -1.69
N ARG A 193 -20.69 -14.66 -0.37
CA ARG A 193 -19.63 -13.98 0.35
C ARG A 193 -19.43 -14.51 1.77
N ILE A 194 -18.22 -14.43 2.25
CA ILE A 194 -17.86 -14.54 3.67
C ILE A 194 -17.63 -13.13 4.18
N THR A 195 -18.24 -12.80 5.31
CA THR A 195 -18.02 -11.56 6.04
C THR A 195 -17.33 -11.89 7.36
N GLN A 196 -16.14 -11.32 7.58
CA GLN A 196 -15.51 -11.31 8.89
C GLN A 196 -16.10 -10.16 9.70
N GLN A 197 -16.53 -10.44 10.91
CA GLN A 197 -17.03 -9.48 11.88
C GLN A 197 -16.08 -9.43 13.07
N ILE A 198 -15.56 -8.23 13.38
CA ILE A 198 -14.70 -7.98 14.54
C ILE A 198 -15.48 -7.13 15.52
N HIS A 199 -15.65 -7.65 16.73
CA HIS A 199 -16.39 -7.03 17.81
C HIS A 199 -15.44 -6.38 18.81
N GLY A 200 -15.74 -5.16 19.24
CA GLY A 200 -14.93 -4.45 20.24
C GLY A 200 -13.65 -3.85 19.61
N ASN A 201 -13.77 -2.68 19.03
CA ASN A 201 -12.62 -1.95 18.50
C ASN A 201 -11.88 -1.21 19.64
N LEU A 202 -10.97 -1.90 20.32
CA LEU A 202 -10.13 -1.31 21.38
C LEU A 202 -9.20 -0.20 20.87
N ASP A 203 -8.96 -0.13 19.57
CA ASP A 203 -8.13 0.92 18.97
C ASP A 203 -8.83 2.26 19.02
N ALA A 204 -10.15 2.28 18.88
CA ALA A 204 -10.94 3.49 19.03
C ALA A 204 -10.85 4.01 20.47
N LEU A 205 -10.85 3.12 21.48
CA LEU A 205 -10.59 3.50 22.88
C LEU A 205 -9.20 4.12 23.09
N ALA A 206 -8.17 3.51 22.48
CA ALA A 206 -6.80 4.02 22.54
C ALA A 206 -6.62 5.38 21.84
N GLN A 207 -7.54 5.71 20.92
CA GLN A 207 -7.56 6.98 20.19
C GLN A 207 -8.54 8.02 20.80
N GLY A 208 -9.16 7.70 21.92
CA GLY A 208 -10.12 8.58 22.60
C GLY A 208 -11.49 8.67 21.90
N GLU A 209 -11.78 7.77 20.99
CA GLU A 209 -13.12 7.65 20.39
C GLU A 209 -14.06 6.91 21.34
N ASP A 210 -15.31 7.35 21.44
CA ASP A 210 -16.35 6.61 22.13
C ASP A 210 -16.63 5.28 21.43
N VAL A 211 -16.16 4.20 22.02
CA VAL A 211 -16.41 2.84 21.52
C VAL A 211 -17.68 2.31 22.18
N ASP A 212 -18.74 2.27 21.40
CA ASP A 212 -19.88 1.42 21.71
C ASP A 212 -19.45 -0.05 21.55
N ASP A 213 -19.73 -0.89 22.53
CA ASP A 213 -19.54 -2.36 22.48
C ASP A 213 -20.31 -3.02 21.32
N LYS A 214 -21.19 -2.26 20.66
CA LYS A 214 -21.92 -2.63 19.44
C LYS A 214 -21.16 -2.31 18.15
N THR A 215 -20.02 -1.62 18.20
CA THR A 215 -19.26 -1.31 17.01
C THR A 215 -18.64 -2.58 16.43
N VAL A 216 -19.07 -2.96 15.23
CA VAL A 216 -18.58 -4.11 14.50
C VAL A 216 -17.86 -3.63 13.25
N THR A 217 -16.59 -4.00 13.11
CA THR A 217 -15.85 -3.82 11.86
C THR A 217 -16.07 -5.02 10.97
N GLU A 218 -16.53 -4.80 9.74
CA GLU A 218 -16.79 -5.86 8.78
C GLU A 218 -15.83 -5.81 7.60
N ARG A 219 -15.27 -6.97 7.25
CA ARG A 219 -14.51 -7.21 6.03
C ARG A 219 -15.16 -8.33 5.26
N PHE A 220 -15.18 -8.22 3.94
CA PHE A 220 -15.78 -9.25 3.10
C PHE A 220 -14.78 -9.87 2.13
N PHE A 221 -15.04 -11.10 1.75
CA PHE A 221 -14.51 -11.78 0.58
C PHE A 221 -15.66 -12.42 -0.16
N GLY A 222 -15.87 -12.05 -1.41
CA GLY A 222 -17.03 -12.47 -2.18
C GLY A 222 -16.68 -12.94 -3.59
N LEU A 223 -17.57 -13.72 -4.18
CA LEU A 223 -17.47 -14.31 -5.52
C LEU A 223 -18.58 -13.79 -6.41
N ALA A 224 -18.25 -13.43 -7.66
CA ALA A 224 -19.23 -13.15 -8.72
C ALA A 224 -18.85 -13.86 -10.02
N GLY A 225 -19.83 -14.07 -10.91
CA GLY A 225 -19.67 -14.77 -12.20
C GLY A 225 -19.91 -16.27 -12.15
N ALA A 226 -20.03 -16.86 -10.95
CA ALA A 226 -20.42 -18.26 -10.75
C ALA A 226 -21.07 -18.45 -9.36
N PRO A 227 -21.92 -19.48 -9.18
CA PRO A 227 -22.41 -19.82 -7.85
C PRO A 227 -21.31 -20.41 -6.98
N VAL A 228 -21.35 -20.11 -5.67
CA VAL A 228 -20.46 -20.74 -4.69
C VAL A 228 -20.83 -22.21 -4.55
N SER A 229 -19.84 -23.09 -4.66
CA SER A 229 -20.00 -24.55 -4.47
C SER A 229 -19.67 -25.01 -3.05
N SER A 230 -18.68 -24.37 -2.43
CA SER A 230 -18.31 -24.57 -1.02
C SER A 230 -17.55 -23.36 -0.48
N TYR A 231 -17.49 -23.22 0.85
CA TYR A 231 -16.83 -22.11 1.52
C TYR A 231 -16.10 -22.55 2.80
N CYS A 232 -15.13 -21.74 3.24
CA CYS A 232 -14.52 -21.88 4.55
C CYS A 232 -14.07 -20.52 5.08
N GLY A 233 -14.52 -20.18 6.29
CA GLY A 233 -14.13 -18.99 7.04
C GLY A 233 -13.02 -19.22 8.05
N ASP A 234 -12.64 -20.48 8.28
CA ASP A 234 -11.66 -20.93 9.26
C ASP A 234 -10.34 -21.31 8.56
N LYS A 235 -9.27 -20.60 8.89
CA LYS A 235 -7.95 -20.83 8.29
C LYS A 235 -7.41 -22.22 8.61
N THR A 236 -7.57 -22.69 9.85
CA THR A 236 -7.03 -23.96 10.32
C THR A 236 -7.73 -25.12 9.58
N ALA A 237 -9.04 -25.03 9.43
CA ALA A 237 -9.83 -26.01 8.68
C ALA A 237 -9.51 -25.98 7.18
N PHE A 238 -9.34 -24.78 6.59
CA PHE A 238 -8.96 -24.66 5.18
C PHE A 238 -7.60 -25.28 4.86
N LEU A 239 -6.59 -24.97 5.67
CA LEU A 239 -5.22 -25.48 5.46
C LEU A 239 -5.13 -26.97 5.82
N GLY A 240 -5.72 -27.37 6.92
CA GLY A 240 -5.52 -28.68 7.56
C GLY A 240 -4.30 -28.69 8.48
N ALA A 241 -4.34 -29.56 9.50
CA ALA A 241 -3.26 -29.68 10.47
C ALA A 241 -1.93 -30.07 9.78
N TYR A 242 -0.88 -29.28 10.04
CA TYR A 242 0.48 -29.44 9.46
C TYR A 242 0.57 -29.22 7.95
N HIS A 243 -0.48 -28.71 7.31
CA HIS A 243 -0.46 -28.26 5.92
C HIS A 243 -0.22 -26.76 5.82
N GLY A 244 0.33 -26.31 4.69
CA GLY A 244 0.55 -24.91 4.38
C GLY A 244 -0.22 -24.45 3.14
N TYR A 245 -0.03 -23.21 2.77
CA TYR A 245 -0.70 -22.61 1.60
C TYR A 245 -0.38 -23.33 0.28
N GLY A 246 0.78 -23.98 0.17
CA GLY A 246 1.17 -24.76 -1.01
C GLY A 246 0.42 -26.09 -1.15
N ASN A 247 -0.20 -26.59 -0.08
CA ASN A 247 -0.95 -27.84 -0.07
C ASN A 247 -2.14 -27.79 0.89
N PRO A 248 -3.10 -26.85 0.70
CA PRO A 248 -4.25 -26.74 1.61
C PRO A 248 -5.20 -27.92 1.40
N GLN A 249 -5.61 -28.53 2.51
CA GLN A 249 -6.46 -29.73 2.52
C GLN A 249 -7.81 -29.49 1.82
N GLY A 250 -8.43 -28.32 2.02
CA GLY A 250 -9.70 -27.98 1.40
C GLY A 250 -9.61 -27.92 -0.13
N VAL A 251 -8.49 -27.41 -0.68
CA VAL A 251 -8.26 -27.39 -2.14
C VAL A 251 -7.99 -28.80 -2.64
N ALA A 252 -7.13 -29.57 -1.96
CA ALA A 252 -6.83 -30.96 -2.35
C ALA A 252 -8.09 -31.85 -2.37
N ALA A 253 -8.99 -31.66 -1.41
CA ALA A 253 -10.27 -32.37 -1.34
C ALA A 253 -11.27 -31.92 -2.42
N GLY A 254 -11.15 -30.69 -2.96
CA GLY A 254 -12.14 -30.08 -3.86
C GLY A 254 -13.46 -29.71 -3.17
N ASP A 255 -13.42 -29.59 -1.84
CA ASP A 255 -14.52 -29.18 -0.98
C ASP A 255 -13.97 -28.48 0.26
N LEU A 256 -14.50 -27.29 0.59
CA LEU A 256 -14.05 -26.46 1.68
C LEU A 256 -14.79 -26.75 3.01
N GLY A 257 -15.75 -27.67 3.04
CA GLY A 257 -16.44 -28.16 4.23
C GLY A 257 -17.56 -27.27 4.77
N ASN A 258 -17.80 -26.10 4.19
CA ASN A 258 -18.86 -25.13 4.56
C ASN A 258 -18.81 -24.73 6.04
N LEU A 259 -17.64 -24.27 6.48
CA LEU A 259 -17.38 -23.89 7.87
C LEU A 259 -17.28 -22.37 8.05
N GLU A 260 -17.83 -21.87 9.11
CA GLU A 260 -17.61 -20.52 9.65
C GLU A 260 -16.59 -20.57 10.79
N SER A 261 -15.94 -19.44 11.07
CA SER A 261 -14.94 -19.33 12.13
C SER A 261 -15.50 -18.66 13.37
N TYR A 262 -15.17 -19.20 14.53
CA TYR A 262 -15.39 -18.63 15.85
C TYR A 262 -14.15 -18.83 16.71
N ASN A 263 -13.60 -17.72 17.24
CA ASN A 263 -12.42 -17.77 18.12
C ASN A 263 -11.18 -18.44 17.47
N GLU A 264 -11.06 -18.31 16.16
CA GLU A 264 -9.98 -18.87 15.34
C GLU A 264 -9.48 -17.83 14.33
N ASN A 265 -8.35 -18.12 13.69
CA ASN A 265 -7.86 -17.27 12.60
C ASN A 265 -8.83 -17.29 11.41
N SER A 266 -9.36 -16.12 11.10
CA SER A 266 -10.34 -15.95 10.04
C SER A 266 -9.71 -15.93 8.65
N CYS A 267 -10.38 -16.55 7.70
CA CYS A 267 -10.09 -16.40 6.28
C CYS A 267 -11.38 -16.26 5.46
N GLY A 268 -11.24 -15.84 4.21
CA GLY A 268 -12.25 -15.95 3.18
C GLY A 268 -11.79 -16.99 2.16
N ALA A 269 -12.40 -18.16 2.13
CA ALA A 269 -12.18 -19.15 1.09
C ALA A 269 -13.50 -19.49 0.42
N LEU A 270 -13.60 -19.28 -0.90
CA LEU A 270 -14.80 -19.54 -1.70
C LEU A 270 -14.43 -20.33 -2.93
N SER A 271 -15.17 -21.42 -3.19
CA SER A 271 -15.00 -22.23 -4.38
C SER A 271 -16.20 -22.15 -5.32
N CYS A 272 -15.95 -22.28 -6.61
CA CYS A 272 -16.97 -22.53 -7.63
C CYS A 272 -16.50 -23.62 -8.59
N LYS A 273 -17.45 -24.30 -9.23
CA LYS A 273 -17.17 -25.32 -10.25
C LYS A 273 -17.47 -24.77 -11.62
N VAL A 274 -16.55 -24.99 -12.55
CA VAL A 274 -16.71 -24.62 -13.95
C VAL A 274 -16.46 -25.83 -14.86
N LYS A 275 -17.25 -25.94 -15.94
CA LYS A 275 -17.02 -26.90 -17.00
C LYS A 275 -16.69 -26.13 -18.26
N LEU A 276 -15.67 -26.56 -18.97
CA LEU A 276 -15.16 -25.90 -20.16
C LEU A 276 -14.98 -26.90 -21.29
N ALA A 277 -15.69 -26.69 -22.40
CA ALA A 277 -15.41 -27.39 -23.65
C ALA A 277 -14.04 -26.95 -24.23
N PRO A 278 -13.45 -27.70 -25.18
CA PRO A 278 -12.25 -27.29 -25.88
C PRO A 278 -12.34 -25.87 -26.44
N GLY A 279 -11.37 -25.01 -26.12
CA GLY A 279 -11.31 -23.59 -26.51
C GLY A 279 -12.26 -22.67 -25.77
N GLU A 280 -13.09 -23.19 -24.85
CA GLU A 280 -14.00 -22.33 -24.06
C GLU A 280 -13.26 -21.59 -22.95
N SER A 281 -13.71 -20.37 -22.69
CA SER A 281 -13.22 -19.51 -21.60
C SER A 281 -14.34 -19.11 -20.65
N LYS A 282 -14.03 -19.00 -19.38
CA LYS A 282 -14.93 -18.50 -18.35
C LYS A 282 -14.22 -17.48 -17.47
N THR A 283 -14.90 -16.36 -17.21
CA THR A 283 -14.43 -15.33 -16.28
C THR A 283 -15.26 -15.33 -15.01
N ILE A 284 -14.59 -15.37 -13.87
CA ILE A 284 -15.14 -15.14 -12.53
C ILE A 284 -14.33 -14.04 -11.85
N LEU A 285 -14.83 -13.48 -10.78
CA LEU A 285 -14.05 -12.57 -9.95
C LEU A 285 -14.30 -12.80 -8.46
N PHE A 286 -13.26 -12.55 -7.69
CA PHE A 286 -13.35 -12.34 -6.25
C PHE A 286 -13.20 -10.86 -5.94
N ALA A 287 -13.87 -10.38 -4.88
CA ALA A 287 -13.69 -9.02 -4.39
C ALA A 287 -13.54 -9.03 -2.86
N THR A 288 -12.73 -8.09 -2.34
CA THR A 288 -12.50 -7.95 -0.91
C THR A 288 -12.35 -6.48 -0.51
N GLY A 289 -12.76 -6.15 0.69
CA GLY A 289 -12.70 -4.79 1.24
C GLY A 289 -13.27 -4.74 2.65
N MET A 290 -13.19 -3.56 3.25
CA MET A 290 -13.76 -3.28 4.57
C MET A 290 -15.14 -2.64 4.38
N LYS A 291 -16.16 -3.48 4.16
CA LYS A 291 -17.55 -3.04 3.92
C LYS A 291 -18.53 -3.93 4.67
N PRO A 292 -19.64 -3.35 5.15
CA PRO A 292 -20.77 -4.12 5.67
C PRO A 292 -21.29 -5.13 4.65
N SER A 293 -21.78 -6.27 5.15
CA SER A 293 -22.26 -7.39 4.32
C SER A 293 -23.28 -6.95 3.25
N ALA A 294 -24.20 -6.04 3.58
CA ALA A 294 -25.19 -5.53 2.62
C ALA A 294 -24.54 -4.74 1.46
N GLN A 295 -23.50 -3.93 1.74
CA GLN A 295 -22.76 -3.21 0.72
C GLN A 295 -21.93 -4.18 -0.14
N ALA A 296 -21.31 -5.18 0.46
CA ALA A 296 -20.59 -6.24 -0.26
C ALA A 296 -21.51 -6.99 -1.22
N ALA A 297 -22.76 -7.31 -0.79
CA ALA A 297 -23.76 -7.91 -1.66
C ALA A 297 -24.06 -7.04 -2.88
N ALA A 298 -24.24 -5.73 -2.69
CA ALA A 298 -24.53 -4.79 -3.76
C ALA A 298 -23.34 -4.67 -4.75
N ILE A 299 -22.09 -4.66 -4.25
CA ILE A 299 -20.88 -4.67 -5.07
C ILE A 299 -20.86 -5.90 -5.97
N LEU A 300 -21.04 -7.08 -5.39
CA LEU A 300 -20.97 -8.36 -6.13
C LEU A 300 -22.12 -8.50 -7.14
N ALA A 301 -23.34 -8.06 -6.79
CA ALA A 301 -24.48 -8.05 -7.68
C ALA A 301 -24.31 -7.11 -8.89
N GLY A 302 -23.44 -6.10 -8.77
CA GLY A 302 -23.09 -5.20 -9.86
C GLY A 302 -22.35 -5.91 -11.00
N TYR A 303 -21.61 -7.00 -10.73
CA TYR A 303 -20.83 -7.73 -11.74
C TYR A 303 -21.69 -8.79 -12.45
N THR A 304 -22.58 -8.32 -13.33
CA THR A 304 -23.49 -9.20 -14.12
C THR A 304 -22.81 -9.83 -15.34
N ASP A 305 -21.82 -9.15 -15.90
CA ASP A 305 -20.90 -9.64 -16.94
C ASP A 305 -19.45 -9.37 -16.51
N PRO A 306 -18.85 -10.25 -15.70
CA PRO A 306 -17.51 -10.03 -15.16
C PRO A 306 -16.45 -9.77 -16.24
N ALA A 307 -16.52 -10.44 -17.38
CA ALA A 307 -15.50 -10.31 -18.42
C ALA A 307 -15.50 -8.91 -19.04
N ALA A 308 -16.66 -8.40 -19.42
CA ALA A 308 -16.79 -7.06 -20.02
C ALA A 308 -16.52 -5.95 -18.99
N GLN A 309 -17.03 -6.11 -17.78
CA GLN A 309 -16.90 -5.09 -16.73
C GLN A 309 -15.45 -4.96 -16.23
N VAL A 310 -14.74 -6.06 -16.01
CA VAL A 310 -13.32 -6.05 -15.64
C VAL A 310 -12.48 -5.38 -16.73
N GLN A 311 -12.75 -5.68 -18.01
CA GLN A 311 -12.02 -5.04 -19.10
C GLN A 311 -12.27 -3.53 -19.10
N GLN A 312 -13.53 -3.11 -18.94
CA GLN A 312 -13.91 -1.69 -18.90
C GLN A 312 -13.25 -0.97 -17.70
N GLU A 313 -13.27 -1.56 -16.52
CA GLU A 313 -12.68 -0.97 -15.32
C GLU A 313 -11.16 -0.83 -15.41
N VAL A 314 -10.47 -1.85 -15.95
CA VAL A 314 -9.02 -1.80 -16.16
C VAL A 314 -8.65 -0.77 -17.24
N ASP A 315 -9.42 -0.66 -18.31
CA ASP A 315 -9.18 0.34 -19.35
C ASP A 315 -9.41 1.77 -18.81
N ALA A 316 -10.44 1.97 -17.99
CA ALA A 316 -10.67 3.25 -17.32
C ALA A 316 -9.52 3.61 -16.36
N LEU A 317 -9.03 2.64 -15.60
CA LEU A 317 -7.89 2.83 -14.70
C LEU A 317 -6.61 3.20 -15.46
N LYS A 318 -6.33 2.53 -16.58
CA LYS A 318 -5.20 2.88 -17.47
C LYS A 318 -5.34 4.30 -18.03
N ALA A 319 -6.53 4.65 -18.49
CA ALA A 319 -6.79 5.97 -19.06
C ALA A 319 -6.57 7.09 -18.02
N GLU A 320 -6.99 6.87 -16.77
CA GLU A 320 -6.74 7.81 -15.66
C GLU A 320 -5.24 8.03 -15.43
N TRP A 321 -4.47 6.94 -15.28
CA TRP A 321 -3.03 7.03 -15.07
C TRP A 321 -2.32 7.69 -16.23
N TYR A 322 -2.73 7.40 -17.47
CA TYR A 322 -2.14 8.02 -18.67
C TYR A 322 -2.46 9.51 -18.77
N SER A 323 -3.68 9.90 -18.43
CA SER A 323 -4.07 11.31 -18.36
C SER A 323 -3.25 12.08 -17.34
N ARG A 324 -3.11 11.52 -16.13
CA ARG A 324 -2.35 12.11 -15.02
C ARG A 324 -0.89 12.42 -15.40
N PHE A 325 -0.24 11.49 -16.11
CA PHE A 325 1.16 11.66 -16.50
C PHE A 325 1.36 12.33 -17.86
N SER A 326 0.28 12.72 -18.55
CA SER A 326 0.37 13.43 -19.84
C SER A 326 0.93 14.86 -19.73
N HIS A 327 0.92 15.43 -18.52
CA HIS A 327 1.40 16.81 -18.26
C HIS A 327 2.90 16.98 -18.47
N LEU A 328 3.68 15.92 -18.30
CA LEU A 328 5.12 15.91 -18.57
C LEU A 328 5.49 14.68 -19.39
N GLN A 329 5.86 14.92 -20.64
CA GLN A 329 6.34 13.88 -21.54
C GLN A 329 7.61 14.35 -22.24
N VAL A 330 8.61 13.47 -22.27
CA VAL A 330 9.89 13.74 -22.95
C VAL A 330 10.11 12.73 -24.08
N GLU A 331 10.73 13.19 -25.14
CA GLU A 331 11.19 12.35 -26.25
C GLU A 331 12.68 12.65 -26.50
N THR A 332 13.54 11.72 -26.18
CA THR A 332 14.99 11.82 -26.32
C THR A 332 15.52 10.64 -27.14
N PRO A 333 16.77 10.69 -27.63
CA PRO A 333 17.38 9.54 -28.29
C PRO A 333 17.58 8.30 -27.40
N ASP A 334 17.45 8.42 -26.06
CA ASP A 334 17.55 7.32 -25.12
C ASP A 334 16.14 6.80 -24.72
N PRO A 335 15.69 5.65 -25.25
CA PRO A 335 14.38 5.12 -24.93
C PRO A 335 14.26 4.69 -23.46
N ALA A 336 15.32 4.27 -22.80
CA ALA A 336 15.26 3.89 -21.39
C ALA A 336 15.01 5.11 -20.50
N PHE A 337 15.64 6.24 -20.82
CA PHE A 337 15.37 7.52 -20.16
C PHE A 337 13.92 7.96 -20.36
N ASN A 338 13.39 7.86 -21.58
CA ASN A 338 12.00 8.20 -21.87
C ASN A 338 11.03 7.33 -21.08
N THR A 339 11.25 6.02 -21.04
CA THR A 339 10.44 5.05 -20.27
C THR A 339 10.43 5.39 -18.77
N MET A 340 11.60 5.66 -18.20
CA MET A 340 11.70 6.00 -16.79
C MET A 340 11.00 7.31 -16.46
N LEU A 341 11.22 8.37 -17.24
CA LEU A 341 10.63 9.69 -16.97
C LEU A 341 9.11 9.73 -17.23
N ASN A 342 8.68 9.22 -18.37
CA ASN A 342 7.29 9.32 -18.81
C ASN A 342 6.33 8.39 -18.07
N THR A 343 6.83 7.38 -17.37
CA THR A 343 6.00 6.36 -16.71
C THR A 343 6.45 6.08 -15.29
N TRP A 344 7.63 5.51 -15.10
CA TRP A 344 7.96 4.84 -13.83
C TRP A 344 8.38 5.80 -12.72
N ASN A 345 9.11 6.86 -13.03
CA ASN A 345 9.44 7.88 -12.02
C ASN A 345 8.18 8.62 -11.57
N ALA A 346 7.33 9.03 -12.52
CA ALA A 346 6.06 9.69 -12.21
C ALA A 346 5.16 8.78 -11.34
N TYR A 347 5.04 7.51 -11.72
CA TYR A 347 4.26 6.53 -10.96
C TYR A 347 4.80 6.32 -9.53
N ASN A 348 6.12 6.11 -9.38
CA ASN A 348 6.74 5.93 -8.08
C ASN A 348 6.63 7.17 -7.19
N CYS A 349 6.84 8.37 -7.75
CA CYS A 349 6.66 9.62 -7.02
C CYS A 349 5.22 9.78 -6.52
N PHE A 350 4.24 9.47 -7.36
CA PHE A 350 2.84 9.56 -7.00
C PHE A 350 2.46 8.57 -5.88
N ILE A 351 2.89 7.32 -5.98
CA ILE A 351 2.67 6.31 -4.94
C ILE A 351 3.32 6.73 -3.61
N THR A 352 4.55 7.21 -3.66
CA THR A 352 5.27 7.71 -2.47
C THR A 352 4.53 8.88 -1.84
N PHE A 353 4.04 9.81 -2.65
CA PHE A 353 3.26 10.96 -2.19
C PHE A 353 1.96 10.55 -1.50
N ILE A 354 1.20 9.58 -2.05
CA ILE A 354 -0.09 9.17 -1.48
C ILE A 354 0.09 8.47 -0.15
N TRP A 355 0.97 7.48 -0.08
CA TRP A 355 1.07 6.60 1.09
C TRP A 355 2.31 6.88 1.93
N SER A 356 3.17 7.81 1.47
CA SER A 356 4.46 8.04 2.11
C SER A 356 5.19 6.70 2.29
N ARG A 357 5.87 6.51 3.39
CA ARG A 357 6.53 5.25 3.74
C ARG A 357 5.64 4.31 4.56
N ALA A 358 4.35 4.64 4.68
CA ALA A 358 3.39 3.81 5.40
C ALA A 358 3.07 2.51 4.67
N ALA A 359 3.31 2.43 3.34
CA ALA A 359 3.01 1.26 2.52
C ALA A 359 4.27 0.71 1.86
N SER A 360 4.84 -0.34 2.44
CA SER A 360 5.94 -1.13 1.86
C SER A 360 5.88 -2.56 2.42
N LEU A 361 6.57 -3.50 1.79
CA LEU A 361 6.67 -4.85 2.35
C LEU A 361 7.45 -4.85 3.68
N ILE A 362 8.48 -4.03 3.81
CA ILE A 362 9.34 -3.99 5.00
C ILE A 362 8.59 -3.42 6.21
N TYR A 363 7.96 -2.28 6.06
CA TYR A 363 7.19 -1.67 7.16
C TYR A 363 5.84 -2.35 7.38
N CYS A 364 5.38 -3.15 6.43
CA CYS A 364 4.11 -3.86 6.47
C CYS A 364 2.91 -2.99 6.90
N GLY A 365 2.98 -1.68 6.64
CA GLY A 365 1.93 -0.72 7.00
C GLY A 365 1.76 -0.51 8.51
N LEU A 366 2.82 -0.63 9.32
CA LEU A 366 2.74 -0.45 10.77
C LEU A 366 2.60 1.01 11.22
N ARG A 367 2.83 1.96 10.35
CA ARG A 367 2.73 3.39 10.70
C ARG A 367 1.30 3.90 10.58
N ASN A 368 0.87 4.67 11.58
CA ASN A 368 -0.45 5.30 11.66
C ASN A 368 -0.37 6.81 11.36
N GLY A 369 0.28 7.18 10.28
CA GLY A 369 0.43 8.58 9.90
C GLY A 369 1.58 8.82 8.94
N TYR A 370 1.83 10.09 8.69
CA TYR A 370 2.87 10.58 7.80
C TYR A 370 4.08 11.06 8.59
N GLY A 371 5.28 10.64 8.23
CA GLY A 371 6.50 11.31 8.68
C GLY A 371 6.52 12.75 8.14
N TYR A 372 6.78 13.74 8.99
CA TYR A 372 6.70 15.15 8.59
C TYR A 372 7.61 15.46 7.41
N ARG A 373 8.92 15.36 7.62
CA ARG A 373 9.90 15.69 6.57
C ARG A 373 9.81 14.78 5.35
N ASP A 374 9.49 13.49 5.56
CA ASP A 374 9.34 12.53 4.48
C ASP A 374 8.25 12.97 3.52
N THR A 375 7.08 13.33 4.06
CA THR A 375 5.93 13.77 3.26
C THR A 375 6.17 15.10 2.58
N VAL A 376 6.79 16.06 3.29
CA VAL A 376 7.11 17.38 2.72
C VAL A 376 8.09 17.24 1.54
N GLN A 377 9.06 16.32 1.63
CA GLN A 377 9.97 16.02 0.52
C GLN A 377 9.24 15.32 -0.64
N ASP A 378 8.38 14.33 -0.33
CA ASP A 378 7.68 13.52 -1.32
C ASP A 378 6.74 14.36 -2.20
N ILE A 379 6.14 15.42 -1.64
CA ILE A 379 5.31 16.38 -2.39
C ILE A 379 6.07 16.96 -3.60
N GLN A 380 7.37 17.20 -3.48
CA GLN A 380 8.18 17.79 -4.55
C GLN A 380 8.21 16.94 -5.82
N GLY A 381 7.98 15.63 -5.69
CA GLY A 381 7.99 14.69 -6.80
C GLY A 381 6.75 14.77 -7.70
N ILE A 382 5.67 15.43 -7.24
CA ILE A 382 4.40 15.47 -7.97
C ILE A 382 3.87 16.88 -8.26
N ILE A 383 4.54 17.92 -7.81
CA ILE A 383 4.08 19.32 -8.01
C ILE A 383 3.79 19.62 -9.48
N HIS A 384 4.64 19.15 -10.38
CA HIS A 384 4.50 19.33 -11.82
C HIS A 384 3.47 18.39 -12.50
N LEU A 385 3.01 17.36 -11.79
CA LEU A 385 2.01 16.40 -12.29
C LEU A 385 0.61 16.73 -11.77
N GLU A 386 0.51 17.07 -10.48
CA GLU A 386 -0.75 17.26 -9.74
C GLU A 386 -0.61 18.47 -8.78
N PRO A 387 -0.51 19.69 -9.28
CA PRO A 387 -0.22 20.87 -8.47
C PRO A 387 -1.30 21.16 -7.41
N GLU A 388 -2.58 20.90 -7.70
CA GLU A 388 -3.68 21.09 -6.77
C GLU A 388 -3.58 20.10 -5.60
N MET A 389 -3.34 18.82 -5.89
CA MET A 389 -3.16 17.78 -4.88
C MET A 389 -1.90 18.03 -4.03
N ALA A 390 -0.83 18.50 -4.67
CA ALA A 390 0.38 18.92 -3.96
C ALA A 390 0.10 20.08 -2.99
N CYS A 391 -0.66 21.09 -3.43
CA CYS A 391 -1.06 22.23 -2.61
C CYS A 391 -1.88 21.81 -1.38
N GLU A 392 -2.86 20.94 -1.55
CA GLU A 392 -3.65 20.39 -0.44
C GLU A 392 -2.77 19.67 0.59
N LYS A 393 -1.80 18.88 0.12
CA LYS A 393 -0.87 18.20 1.01
C LYS A 393 0.10 19.17 1.69
N ILE A 394 0.52 20.25 1.02
CA ILE A 394 1.34 21.30 1.66
C ILE A 394 0.54 21.97 2.78
N ARG A 395 -0.74 22.31 2.56
CA ARG A 395 -1.63 22.85 3.62
C ARG A 395 -1.72 21.91 4.81
N PHE A 396 -1.93 20.63 4.53
CA PHE A 396 -1.99 19.61 5.58
C PHE A 396 -0.67 19.52 6.38
N MET A 397 0.48 19.58 5.72
CA MET A 397 1.77 19.53 6.41
C MET A 397 2.11 20.83 7.15
N LEU A 398 1.70 21.99 6.62
CA LEU A 398 1.80 23.26 7.34
C LEU A 398 0.96 23.24 8.62
N SER A 399 -0.26 22.71 8.58
CA SER A 399 -1.11 22.57 9.76
C SER A 399 -0.54 21.63 10.84
N ALA A 400 0.45 20.83 10.50
CA ALA A 400 1.18 19.98 11.44
C ALA A 400 2.49 20.60 11.97
N GLN A 401 2.78 21.86 11.62
CA GLN A 401 3.83 22.62 12.25
C GLN A 401 3.33 23.20 13.58
N VAL A 402 4.13 23.10 14.63
CA VAL A 402 3.84 23.66 15.95
C VAL A 402 4.07 25.19 15.93
N ASP A 403 3.37 25.92 16.78
CA ASP A 403 3.45 27.39 16.86
C ASP A 403 4.85 27.93 17.17
N ASN A 404 5.74 27.11 17.71
CA ASN A 404 7.15 27.42 17.92
C ASN A 404 8.02 27.25 16.66
N GLY A 405 7.46 26.75 15.56
CA GLY A 405 8.13 26.54 14.28
C GLY A 405 8.66 25.13 14.04
N GLY A 406 8.64 24.23 15.03
CA GLY A 406 9.01 22.82 14.87
C GLY A 406 7.92 22.00 14.18
N GLY A 407 8.28 20.89 13.53
CA GLY A 407 7.32 19.96 12.92
C GLY A 407 6.94 18.84 13.88
N LEU A 408 5.69 18.35 13.82
CA LEU A 408 5.31 17.10 14.49
C LEU A 408 6.06 15.93 13.85
N PRO A 409 6.82 15.12 14.60
CA PRO A 409 7.59 14.01 14.01
C PRO A 409 6.76 12.99 13.24
N LEU A 410 5.50 12.80 13.67
CA LEU A 410 4.49 11.98 13.03
C LEU A 410 3.16 12.73 12.97
N VAL A 411 2.62 12.91 11.78
CA VAL A 411 1.30 13.51 11.54
C VAL A 411 0.28 12.39 11.40
N LYS A 412 -0.56 12.20 12.39
CA LYS A 412 -1.55 11.12 12.42
C LYS A 412 -2.60 11.30 11.31
N PHE A 413 -3.23 10.20 10.88
CA PHE A 413 -4.38 10.28 9.96
C PHE A 413 -5.59 10.99 10.58
N THR A 414 -5.65 11.04 11.92
CA THR A 414 -6.66 11.76 12.72
C THR A 414 -6.17 13.14 13.16
N HIS A 415 -5.16 13.71 12.48
CA HIS A 415 -4.61 15.02 12.80
C HIS A 415 -5.71 16.08 12.96
N ASN A 416 -5.66 16.81 14.09
CA ASN A 416 -6.65 17.81 14.47
C ASN A 416 -5.93 19.16 14.74
N PRO A 417 -5.74 20.00 13.73
CA PRO A 417 -5.02 21.27 13.86
C PRO A 417 -5.58 22.14 14.98
N GLY A 418 -4.68 22.77 15.75
CA GLY A 418 -5.01 23.60 16.91
C GLY A 418 -5.14 22.84 18.24
N HIS A 419 -5.08 21.49 18.22
CA HIS A 419 -5.34 20.67 19.40
C HIS A 419 -4.34 19.51 19.58
N GLU A 420 -3.25 19.49 18.83
CA GLU A 420 -2.25 18.44 18.94
C GLU A 420 -1.32 18.65 20.14
N ASP A 421 -0.91 17.53 20.74
CA ASP A 421 0.17 17.53 21.73
C ASP A 421 1.51 17.81 21.02
N THR A 422 2.40 18.51 21.73
CA THR A 422 3.69 18.92 21.17
C THR A 422 4.85 18.09 21.73
N PRO A 423 5.97 17.97 20.99
CA PRO A 423 7.19 17.34 21.50
C PRO A 423 7.96 18.14 22.56
N ASP A 424 7.33 19.14 23.18
CA ASP A 424 7.89 19.98 24.25
C ASP A 424 7.56 19.45 25.65
N ASP A 425 7.43 18.16 25.84
CA ASP A 425 7.15 17.59 27.16
C ASP A 425 8.18 18.08 28.19
N PRO A 426 7.75 18.76 29.28
CA PRO A 426 8.68 19.35 30.25
C PRO A 426 9.57 18.34 30.97
N SER A 427 9.11 17.09 31.14
CA SER A 427 9.90 16.03 31.77
C SER A 427 11.01 15.58 30.84
N TYR A 428 10.71 15.39 29.56
CA TYR A 428 11.70 15.07 28.54
C TYR A 428 12.75 16.18 28.38
N VAL A 429 12.30 17.42 28.27
CA VAL A 429 13.22 18.58 28.18
C VAL A 429 14.11 18.73 29.40
N LYS A 430 13.57 18.46 30.62
CA LYS A 430 14.33 18.48 31.86
C LYS A 430 15.40 17.38 31.91
N GLU A 431 15.09 16.21 31.39
CA GLU A 431 16.01 15.08 31.37
C GLU A 431 17.10 15.23 30.29
N THR A 432 16.71 15.63 29.09
CA THR A 432 17.59 15.62 27.91
C THR A 432 18.25 16.97 27.60
N GLY A 433 17.69 18.05 28.11
CA GLY A 433 18.12 19.42 27.83
C GLY A 433 17.65 19.97 26.48
N HIS A 434 16.79 19.25 25.76
CA HIS A 434 16.22 19.67 24.47
C HIS A 434 14.85 19.06 24.24
N PRO A 435 13.98 19.67 23.39
CA PRO A 435 12.70 19.08 23.01
C PRO A 435 12.89 17.87 22.09
N ALA A 436 11.85 17.04 21.98
CA ALA A 436 11.86 15.82 21.15
C ALA A 436 11.57 16.09 19.66
N TYR A 437 11.88 17.30 19.17
CA TYR A 437 11.79 17.63 17.74
C TYR A 437 12.97 17.07 16.95
N ARG A 438 12.73 16.77 15.68
CA ARG A 438 13.81 16.65 14.71
C ARG A 438 14.21 18.04 14.22
N ALA A 439 15.51 18.26 14.09
CA ALA A 439 16.04 19.58 13.81
C ALA A 439 15.76 20.07 12.37
N ASP A 440 15.50 19.15 11.45
CA ASP A 440 15.36 19.44 10.02
C ASP A 440 13.91 19.47 9.52
N ASP A 441 12.95 18.94 10.27
CA ASP A 441 11.57 18.70 9.82
C ASP A 441 10.96 19.92 9.11
N ALA A 442 10.85 21.05 9.79
CA ALA A 442 10.19 22.25 9.26
C ALA A 442 11.00 22.99 8.17
N LEU A 443 12.30 22.78 8.11
CA LEU A 443 13.15 23.39 7.08
C LEU A 443 12.87 22.83 5.67
N TRP A 444 12.31 21.63 5.57
CA TRP A 444 11.90 21.06 4.28
C TRP A 444 10.70 21.76 3.64
N LEU A 445 9.95 22.56 4.39
CA LEU A 445 8.89 23.42 3.84
C LEU A 445 9.44 24.41 2.80
N PHE A 446 10.65 24.94 2.99
CA PHE A 446 11.21 25.95 2.10
C PHE A 446 11.36 25.47 0.66
N PRO A 447 12.09 24.41 0.35
CA PRO A 447 12.20 23.94 -1.03
C PRO A 447 10.85 23.49 -1.60
N THR A 448 9.93 22.98 -0.77
CA THR A 448 8.63 22.48 -1.23
C THR A 448 7.69 23.63 -1.58
N VAL A 449 7.54 24.61 -0.71
CA VAL A 449 6.70 25.81 -0.97
C VAL A 449 7.28 26.61 -2.14
N TYR A 450 8.61 26.79 -2.18
CA TYR A 450 9.28 27.48 -3.29
C TYR A 450 8.99 26.81 -4.64
N LYS A 451 9.17 25.48 -4.73
CA LYS A 451 8.89 24.74 -5.96
C LYS A 451 7.43 24.81 -6.36
N TYR A 452 6.51 24.73 -5.38
CA TYR A 452 5.08 24.85 -5.67
C TYR A 452 4.74 26.25 -6.24
N VAL A 453 5.22 27.30 -5.62
CA VAL A 453 4.98 28.67 -6.09
C VAL A 453 5.64 28.91 -7.45
N ALA A 454 6.85 28.41 -7.65
CA ALA A 454 7.57 28.53 -8.92
C ALA A 454 6.86 27.81 -10.08
N GLU A 455 6.30 26.62 -9.83
CA GLU A 455 5.60 25.81 -10.83
C GLU A 455 4.20 26.36 -11.12
N SER A 456 3.44 26.71 -10.08
CA SER A 456 2.05 27.15 -10.20
C SER A 456 1.87 28.63 -10.52
N GLY A 457 2.89 29.47 -10.22
CA GLY A 457 2.78 30.92 -10.25
C GLY A 457 1.88 31.53 -9.15
N ASN A 458 1.39 30.70 -8.20
CA ASN A 458 0.44 31.12 -7.17
C ASN A 458 1.15 31.80 -5.99
N LEU A 459 1.51 33.08 -6.16
CA LEU A 459 2.11 33.88 -5.07
C LEU A 459 1.13 34.14 -3.93
N ALA A 460 -0.17 34.20 -4.19
CA ALA A 460 -1.19 34.43 -3.16
C ALA A 460 -1.25 33.31 -2.12
N PHE A 461 -0.72 32.13 -2.43
CA PHE A 461 -0.58 31.04 -1.47
C PHE A 461 0.25 31.43 -0.24
N LEU A 462 1.24 32.32 -0.38
CA LEU A 462 2.06 32.78 0.75
C LEU A 462 1.27 33.58 1.79
N ASP A 463 0.16 34.20 1.41
CA ASP A 463 -0.73 34.96 2.28
C ASP A 463 -1.88 34.12 2.85
N GLU A 464 -2.01 32.85 2.45
CA GLU A 464 -3.04 31.95 2.95
C GLU A 464 -2.82 31.65 4.44
N VAL A 465 -3.87 31.79 5.25
CA VAL A 465 -3.82 31.57 6.69
C VAL A 465 -4.12 30.11 7.01
N ILE A 466 -3.21 29.45 7.71
CA ILE A 466 -3.28 28.03 8.09
C ILE A 466 -3.09 27.91 9.60
N PRO A 467 -3.87 27.07 10.31
CA PRO A 467 -3.67 26.83 11.74
C PRO A 467 -2.34 26.11 12.00
N PHE A 468 -1.72 26.38 13.15
CA PHE A 468 -0.63 25.55 13.69
C PHE A 468 -1.20 24.28 14.36
N ALA A 469 -0.34 23.32 14.61
CA ALA A 469 -0.75 22.02 15.13
C ALA A 469 -1.40 22.11 16.53
N ASN A 470 -0.87 22.95 17.39
CA ASN A 470 -1.27 23.02 18.81
C ASN A 470 -2.19 24.19 19.15
N ARG A 471 -2.01 25.35 18.54
CA ARG A 471 -2.80 26.57 18.80
C ARG A 471 -2.46 27.66 17.79
N ASP A 472 -3.29 28.69 17.71
CA ASP A 472 -3.11 29.84 16.83
C ASP A 472 -3.10 29.47 15.32
N GLN A 473 -2.87 30.47 14.49
CA GLN A 473 -2.78 30.35 13.04
C GLN A 473 -1.83 31.43 12.49
N GLY A 474 -1.29 31.21 11.32
CA GLY A 474 -0.43 32.15 10.63
C GLY A 474 -0.52 32.02 9.12
N THR A 475 0.00 33.00 8.38
CA THR A 475 0.15 32.86 6.95
C THR A 475 1.20 31.80 6.62
N VAL A 476 1.17 31.26 5.40
CA VAL A 476 2.24 30.34 4.92
C VAL A 476 3.61 30.99 5.10
N TYR A 477 3.72 32.29 4.83
CA TYR A 477 4.96 33.06 5.05
C TYR A 477 5.37 33.06 6.52
N GLU A 478 4.42 33.22 7.47
CA GLU A 478 4.71 33.13 8.91
C GLU A 478 5.12 31.75 9.35
N HIS A 479 4.54 30.69 8.78
CA HIS A 479 4.99 29.31 9.00
C HIS A 479 6.46 29.14 8.62
N LEU A 480 6.87 29.63 7.46
CA LEU A 480 8.27 29.61 7.02
C LEU A 480 9.17 30.43 7.96
N LYS A 481 8.74 31.64 8.35
CA LYS A 481 9.46 32.47 9.31
C LYS A 481 9.70 31.75 10.62
N ARG A 482 8.68 31.15 11.20
CA ARG A 482 8.78 30.42 12.47
C ARG A 482 9.70 29.18 12.36
N ALA A 483 9.78 28.52 11.22
CA ALA A 483 10.76 27.44 11.01
C ALA A 483 12.21 27.92 11.07
N VAL A 484 12.51 29.12 10.54
CA VAL A 484 13.84 29.79 10.70
C VAL A 484 14.08 30.16 12.16
N GLU A 485 13.11 30.81 12.82
CA GLU A 485 13.19 31.19 14.22
C GLU A 485 13.40 29.99 15.14
N PHE A 486 12.74 28.86 14.86
CA PHE A 486 12.96 27.62 15.58
C PHE A 486 14.43 27.18 15.53
N SER A 487 15.04 27.16 14.35
CA SER A 487 16.46 26.81 14.22
C SER A 487 17.39 27.80 14.91
N LEU A 488 17.09 29.12 14.86
CA LEU A 488 17.85 30.17 15.57
C LEU A 488 17.76 30.05 17.09
N ASN A 489 16.63 29.57 17.62
CA ASN A 489 16.42 29.36 19.05
C ASN A 489 17.06 28.07 19.57
N HIS A 490 17.55 27.20 18.67
CA HIS A 490 18.17 25.92 19.00
C HIS A 490 19.56 25.78 18.34
N LEU A 491 20.44 26.72 18.66
CA LEU A 491 21.84 26.68 18.23
C LEU A 491 22.72 25.97 19.26
N GLY A 492 23.69 25.24 18.76
CA GLY A 492 24.71 24.59 19.57
C GLY A 492 25.85 25.54 19.95
N PRO A 493 26.92 25.05 20.59
CA PRO A 493 28.01 25.86 21.15
C PRO A 493 28.79 26.70 20.13
N HIS A 494 28.81 26.31 18.86
CA HIS A 494 29.53 27.02 17.79
C HIS A 494 28.61 27.90 16.92
N GLY A 495 27.35 28.03 17.31
CA GLY A 495 26.36 28.85 16.59
C GLY A 495 25.75 28.18 15.35
N LEU A 496 25.89 26.87 15.22
CA LEU A 496 25.19 26.08 14.20
C LEU A 496 23.95 25.41 14.80
N PRO A 497 22.95 25.05 13.97
CA PRO A 497 21.75 24.33 14.47
C PRO A 497 22.13 23.06 15.21
N ALA A 498 21.58 22.90 16.42
CA ALA A 498 21.69 21.67 17.21
C ALA A 498 20.90 20.55 16.55
N GLY A 499 21.37 19.30 16.71
CA GLY A 499 20.73 18.14 16.11
C GLY A 499 19.48 17.66 16.86
N LEU A 500 19.25 18.14 18.08
CA LEU A 500 18.11 17.81 18.94
C LEU A 500 17.89 16.30 19.07
N TYR A 501 16.63 15.85 18.98
CA TYR A 501 16.29 14.42 19.04
C TYR A 501 16.88 13.63 17.86
N ALA A 502 16.88 14.20 16.68
CA ALA A 502 17.54 13.68 15.48
C ALA A 502 17.69 14.79 14.42
N ASP A 503 18.67 14.66 13.55
CA ASP A 503 18.68 15.35 12.27
C ASP A 503 18.02 14.46 11.18
N TRP A 504 18.34 14.66 9.90
CA TRP A 504 17.80 13.81 8.82
C TRP A 504 18.12 12.31 9.02
N ASN A 505 19.25 12.01 9.63
CA ASN A 505 19.59 10.65 10.04
C ASN A 505 19.03 10.38 11.45
N ASP A 506 17.92 9.69 11.54
CA ASP A 506 17.23 9.32 12.78
C ASP A 506 18.10 8.59 13.82
N CYS A 507 19.25 8.05 13.39
CA CYS A 507 20.20 7.38 14.28
C CYS A 507 21.16 8.36 14.98
N LEU A 508 21.24 9.61 14.52
CA LEU A 508 22.13 10.63 15.10
C LEU A 508 21.37 11.49 16.11
N ARG A 509 21.40 11.06 17.37
CA ARG A 509 20.84 11.81 18.50
C ARG A 509 21.89 12.75 19.07
N LEU A 510 22.00 13.94 18.51
CA LEU A 510 23.05 14.90 18.84
C LEU A 510 22.72 15.77 20.07
N GLY A 511 21.45 15.88 20.43
CA GLY A 511 20.99 16.68 21.56
C GLY A 511 21.17 18.18 21.37
N ALA A 512 21.23 18.91 22.48
CA ALA A 512 21.37 20.38 22.48
C ALA A 512 22.81 20.86 22.19
N ASN A 513 23.81 20.01 22.38
CA ASN A 513 25.22 20.38 22.27
C ASN A 513 25.91 19.88 21.01
N GLY A 514 25.33 18.86 20.36
CA GLY A 514 25.82 18.35 19.08
C GLY A 514 25.21 19.11 17.92
N GLU A 515 26.03 19.63 17.02
CA GLU A 515 25.62 20.43 15.88
C GLU A 515 25.60 19.57 14.61
N SER A 516 24.56 19.74 13.78
CA SER A 516 24.45 19.05 12.50
C SER A 516 24.87 19.95 11.35
N ALA A 517 25.95 19.59 10.66
CA ALA A 517 26.37 20.27 9.44
C ALA A 517 25.30 20.17 8.33
N PHE A 518 24.59 19.03 8.26
CA PHE A 518 23.50 18.85 7.31
C PHE A 518 22.38 19.87 7.55
N VAL A 519 21.91 19.99 8.78
CA VAL A 519 20.87 20.97 9.15
C VAL A 519 21.37 22.39 8.95
N ALA A 520 22.66 22.67 9.22
CA ALA A 520 23.25 24.00 8.98
C ALA A 520 23.20 24.39 7.49
N PHE A 521 23.51 23.48 6.57
CA PHE A 521 23.38 23.75 5.13
C PHE A 521 21.93 23.95 4.71
N GLN A 522 21.02 23.12 5.24
CA GLN A 522 19.59 23.26 4.98
C GLN A 522 19.04 24.59 5.52
N PHE A 523 19.43 24.98 6.72
CA PHE A 523 19.07 26.25 7.32
C PHE A 523 19.61 27.43 6.49
N TYR A 524 20.86 27.35 6.04
CA TYR A 524 21.44 28.36 5.15
C TYR A 524 20.64 28.51 3.86
N TYR A 525 20.26 27.38 3.24
CA TYR A 525 19.43 27.38 2.05
C TYR A 525 18.04 27.98 2.32
N ALA A 526 17.41 27.63 3.44
CA ALA A 526 16.14 28.22 3.87
C ALA A 526 16.25 29.75 4.04
N CYS A 527 17.32 30.22 4.67
CA CYS A 527 17.58 31.66 4.81
C CYS A 527 17.74 32.39 3.47
N LEU A 528 18.41 31.75 2.49
CA LEU A 528 18.53 32.33 1.14
C LEU A 528 17.16 32.46 0.47
N LEU A 529 16.32 31.44 0.55
CA LEU A 529 14.96 31.47 -0.03
C LEU A 529 14.07 32.48 0.69
N TYR A 530 14.18 32.60 2.02
CA TYR A 530 13.39 33.51 2.83
C TYR A 530 13.79 34.97 2.64
N THR A 531 15.09 35.26 2.49
CA THR A 531 15.64 36.62 2.41
C THR A 531 15.85 37.08 0.98
N SER A 532 15.66 36.25 -0.03
CA SER A 532 15.79 36.62 -1.43
C SER A 532 14.67 37.61 -1.80
N PRO A 533 14.97 38.89 -2.05
CA PRO A 533 13.92 39.91 -2.10
C PRO A 533 13.15 39.94 -3.41
N SER A 534 13.54 39.18 -4.42
CA SER A 534 12.78 39.12 -5.70
C SER A 534 13.40 38.14 -6.70
N PRO A 535 12.57 37.49 -7.57
CA PRO A 535 13.05 36.82 -8.78
C PRO A 535 13.83 37.76 -9.74
N ARG A 536 13.86 39.08 -9.46
CA ARG A 536 14.59 40.08 -10.26
C ARG A 536 16.07 40.19 -9.90
N ASP A 537 16.50 39.54 -8.82
CA ASP A 537 17.90 39.65 -8.35
C ASP A 537 18.76 38.46 -8.81
N TYR A 538 18.22 37.63 -9.68
CA TYR A 538 18.92 36.52 -10.33
C TYR A 538 19.01 36.70 -11.84
#